data_6daf9815fcfce653e474efef7b2d71bc
#
_entry.id   6daf9815fcfce653e474efef7b2d71bc
#
_cell.length_a   1.000
_cell.length_b   1.000
_cell.length_c   1.000
_cell.angle_alpha   90.00
_cell.angle_beta   90.00
_cell.angle_gamma   90.00
#
_symmetry.space_group_name_H-M   'P 1'
#
loop_
_entity.id
_entity.type
_entity.pdbx_description
1 polymer ?
#
loop_
_entity_poly.entity_id
_entity_poly.type
_entity_poly.pdbx_seq_one_letter_code
_entity_poly.pdbx_strand_id
1 'polypeptide(L)'
;MFQGEVPDGYALVFPFEEAANRTIHMLFVRVPLDVLWLVDDEVTKVETLRPWTGIAHGLADTVVELPSGAADGVEAGDTVEIVA
;
A
#
# COMPACT_ATOMS: atom_id res chain seq x y z
N MET A 1 1.55 -2.42 12.92
CA MET A 1 2.15 -2.61 11.95
C MET A 1 3.14 -3.50 12.11
N PHE A 2 3.71 -3.83 11.49
CA PHE A 2 4.55 -4.66 11.73
C PHE A 2 5.79 -4.25 11.67
N GLN A 3 6.42 -4.53 12.14
CA GLN A 3 7.44 -4.26 12.15
C GLN A 3 8.31 -4.97 11.92
N GLY A 4 8.61 -5.10 11.52
CA GLY A 4 9.26 -5.60 11.22
C GLY A 4 10.44 -5.85 11.10
N GLU A 5 10.89 -6.38 10.81
CA GLU A 5 11.87 -6.56 10.60
C GLU A 5 12.09 -6.83 9.54
N VAL A 6 12.36 -6.61 9.03
CA VAL A 6 12.71 -6.61 8.15
C VAL A 6 12.76 -6.76 7.22
N PRO A 7 13.16 -6.74 6.45
CA PRO A 7 12.64 -6.27 5.25
C PRO A 7 11.45 -7.02 4.89
N ASP A 8 11.31 -8.20 5.29
CA ASP A 8 10.14 -8.94 4.98
C ASP A 8 8.97 -8.52 5.76
N GLY A 9 9.17 -7.84 6.83
CA GLY A 9 8.09 -7.59 7.73
C GLY A 9 7.69 -6.15 7.85
N TYR A 10 8.15 -5.28 6.97
CA TYR A 10 7.82 -3.88 7.15
C TYR A 10 6.60 -3.47 6.33
N ALA A 11 5.96 -2.44 6.80
CA ALA A 11 4.90 -1.77 6.07
C ALA A 11 5.02 -0.29 6.35
N LEU A 12 4.83 0.52 5.33
CA LEU A 12 4.78 1.96 5.49
C LEU A 12 3.32 2.37 5.35
N VAL A 13 2.80 3.05 6.35
CA VAL A 13 1.40 3.43 6.39
C VAL A 13 1.31 4.95 6.30
N PHE A 14 0.54 5.43 5.34
CA PHE A 14 0.36 6.85 5.10
C PHE A 14 -1.11 7.19 5.32
N PRO A 15 -1.48 7.68 6.52
CA PRO A 15 -2.87 8.06 6.76
C PRO A 15 -3.11 9.50 6.31
N PHE A 16 -4.32 9.76 5.87
CA PHE A 16 -4.76 11.09 5.45
C PHE A 16 -6.06 11.40 6.19
N GLU A 17 -6.42 12.68 6.26
CA GLU A 17 -7.59 13.06 7.01
C GLU A 17 -8.89 12.71 6.31
N GLU A 18 -8.85 12.59 5.00
CA GLU A 18 -10.06 12.28 4.25
C GLU A 18 -9.74 11.43 3.05
N ALA A 19 -10.76 10.73 2.56
CA ALA A 19 -10.61 9.92 1.37
C ALA A 19 -10.50 10.83 0.14
N ALA A 20 -9.53 10.54 -0.71
CA ALA A 20 -9.33 11.26 -1.95
C ALA A 20 -8.53 10.38 -2.89
N ASN A 21 -8.43 10.78 -4.14
CA ASN A 21 -7.62 10.06 -5.09
C ASN A 21 -6.15 10.29 -4.75
N ARG A 22 -5.43 9.22 -4.46
CA ARG A 22 -4.04 9.29 -4.03
C ARG A 22 -3.18 8.60 -5.07
N THR A 23 -2.19 9.32 -5.58
CA THR A 23 -1.27 8.80 -6.59
C THR A 23 0.03 8.40 -5.94
N ILE A 24 0.50 7.21 -6.27
CA ILE A 24 1.79 6.70 -5.80
C ILE A 24 2.67 6.52 -7.03
N HIS A 25 3.90 7.01 -6.96
CA HIS A 25 4.86 6.80 -8.04
C HIS A 25 6.13 6.22 -7.46
N MET A 26 6.91 5.57 -8.31
CA MET A 26 8.07 4.79 -7.90
C MET A 26 9.39 5.46 -8.26
N LEU A 27 9.37 6.77 -8.53
CA LEU A 27 10.58 7.50 -8.88
C LEU A 27 11.58 7.38 -7.72
N PHE A 28 12.78 6.94 -8.02
CA PHE A 28 13.84 6.68 -7.06
C PHE A 28 13.59 5.48 -6.12
N VAL A 29 12.55 4.71 -6.34
CA VAL A 29 12.33 3.49 -5.58
C VAL A 29 12.94 2.34 -6.37
N ARG A 30 13.83 1.60 -5.74
CA ARG A 30 14.68 0.61 -6.43
C ARG A 30 14.13 -0.80 -6.42
N VAL A 31 13.11 -1.06 -5.64
CA VAL A 31 12.53 -2.39 -5.52
C VAL A 31 11.04 -2.30 -5.80
N PRO A 32 10.42 -3.38 -6.28
CA PRO A 32 8.97 -3.35 -6.48
C PRO A 32 8.26 -3.31 -5.14
N LEU A 33 7.11 -2.69 -5.11
CA LEU A 33 6.30 -2.59 -3.90
C LEU A 33 4.87 -2.98 -4.20
N ASP A 34 4.24 -3.65 -3.24
CA ASP A 34 2.80 -3.82 -3.24
C ASP A 34 2.20 -2.62 -2.54
N VAL A 35 1.15 -2.06 -3.12
CA VAL A 35 0.49 -0.88 -2.57
C VAL A 35 -0.99 -1.18 -2.39
N LEU A 36 -1.50 -0.83 -1.22
CA LEU A 36 -2.92 -0.95 -0.92
C LEU A 36 -3.49 0.44 -0.73
N TRP A 37 -4.63 0.71 -1.34
CA TRP A 37 -5.43 1.91 -1.10
C TRP A 37 -6.61 1.50 -0.27
N LEU A 38 -6.81 2.17 0.87
CA LEU A 38 -7.86 1.81 1.83
C LEU A 38 -8.77 3.00 2.11
N VAL A 39 -10.04 2.72 2.29
CA VAL A 39 -11.00 3.70 2.83
C VAL A 39 -11.72 3.01 3.98
N ASP A 40 -11.64 3.56 5.18
CA ASP A 40 -12.24 2.97 6.38
C ASP A 40 -11.84 1.51 6.53
N ASP A 41 -10.54 1.25 6.35
CA ASP A 41 -9.93 -0.09 6.47
C ASP A 41 -10.36 -1.07 5.40
N GLU A 42 -11.13 -0.64 4.41
CA GLU A 42 -11.50 -1.51 3.31
C GLU A 42 -10.63 -1.21 2.11
N VAL A 43 -10.07 -2.25 1.50
CA VAL A 43 -9.19 -2.12 0.35
C VAL A 43 -10.02 -1.70 -0.87
N THR A 44 -9.65 -0.58 -1.47
CA THR A 44 -10.27 -0.11 -2.70
C THR A 44 -9.46 -0.52 -3.92
N LYS A 45 -8.15 -0.75 -3.74
CA LYS A 45 -7.28 -1.08 -4.86
C LYS A 45 -6.01 -1.73 -4.34
N VAL A 46 -5.47 -2.68 -5.09
CA VAL A 46 -4.19 -3.32 -4.83
C VAL A 46 -3.40 -3.32 -6.12
N GLU A 47 -2.15 -2.89 -6.06
CA GLU A 47 -1.26 -2.93 -7.22
C GLU A 47 0.14 -3.29 -6.79
N THR A 48 0.87 -3.99 -7.66
CA THR A 48 2.30 -4.16 -7.50
C THR A 48 2.96 -3.21 -8.47
N LEU A 49 3.76 -2.29 -7.96
CA LEU A 49 4.37 -1.25 -8.79
C LEU A 49 5.82 -1.57 -9.07
N ARG A 50 6.23 -1.36 -10.32
CA ARG A 50 7.60 -1.59 -10.74
C ARG A 50 8.52 -0.52 -10.20
N PRO A 51 9.79 -0.88 -9.93
CA PRO A 51 10.77 0.12 -9.55
C PRO A 51 10.88 1.20 -10.60
N TRP A 52 11.15 2.41 -10.16
CA TRP A 52 11.43 3.60 -10.99
C TRP A 52 10.25 4.10 -11.83
N THR A 53 9.53 3.22 -12.50
CA THR A 53 8.53 3.63 -13.49
C THR A 53 7.09 3.39 -13.05
N GLY A 54 6.88 2.62 -11.99
CA GLY A 54 5.51 2.30 -11.57
C GLY A 54 4.78 3.55 -11.11
N ILE A 55 3.52 3.65 -11.49
CA ILE A 55 2.66 4.72 -11.04
C ILE A 55 1.23 4.20 -11.05
N ALA A 56 0.49 4.52 -10.02
CA ALA A 56 -0.92 4.14 -9.94
C ALA A 56 -1.64 5.08 -8.98
N HIS A 57 -2.95 5.13 -9.10
CA HIS A 57 -3.74 5.96 -8.21
C HIS A 57 -4.99 5.22 -7.79
N GLY A 58 -5.56 5.60 -6.68
CA GLY A 58 -6.78 5.01 -6.17
C GLY A 58 -7.37 5.87 -5.06
N LEU A 59 -8.61 5.58 -4.72
CA LEU A 59 -9.28 6.29 -3.65
C LEU A 59 -8.78 5.76 -2.31
N ALA A 60 -8.35 6.65 -1.43
CA ALA A 60 -7.85 6.22 -0.13
C ALA A 60 -7.87 7.32 0.91
N ASP A 61 -8.16 6.94 2.13
CA ASP A 61 -7.80 7.73 3.30
C ASP A 61 -6.54 7.15 3.95
N THR A 62 -6.09 5.99 3.52
CA THR A 62 -4.86 5.37 3.99
C THR A 62 -4.23 4.62 2.84
N VAL A 63 -2.93 4.79 2.67
CA VAL A 63 -2.15 4.04 1.69
C VAL A 63 -1.11 3.22 2.45
N VAL A 64 -0.96 1.95 2.09
CA VAL A 64 0.01 1.07 2.71
C VAL A 64 0.97 0.56 1.64
N GLU A 65 2.27 0.67 1.89
CA GLU A 65 3.31 0.16 1.00
C GLU A 65 4.02 -0.99 1.67
N LEU A 66 4.16 -2.09 0.94
CA LEU A 66 4.71 -3.34 1.45
C LEU A 66 5.73 -3.88 0.45
N PRO A 67 6.64 -4.75 0.90
CA PRO A 67 7.49 -5.45 -0.05
C PRO A 67 6.65 -6.24 -1.03
N SER A 68 7.12 -6.35 -2.26
CA SER A 68 6.41 -7.10 -3.30
C SER A 68 6.13 -8.52 -2.84
N GLY A 69 4.90 -8.95 -3.01
CA GLY A 69 4.45 -10.27 -2.59
C GLY A 69 3.79 -10.28 -1.21
N ALA A 70 4.01 -9.26 -0.40
CA ALA A 70 3.44 -9.24 0.95
C ALA A 70 1.92 -9.08 0.94
N ALA A 71 1.36 -8.56 -0.13
CA ALA A 71 -0.07 -8.39 -0.25
C ALA A 71 -0.74 -9.52 -1.06
N ASP A 72 -0.04 -10.64 -1.25
CA ASP A 72 -0.63 -11.77 -1.97
C ASP A 72 -1.91 -12.21 -1.27
N GLY A 73 -2.96 -12.38 -2.05
CA GLY A 73 -4.24 -12.80 -1.50
C GLY A 73 -5.13 -11.67 -1.04
N VAL A 74 -4.62 -10.45 -1.01
CA VAL A 74 -5.43 -9.28 -0.65
C VAL A 74 -6.10 -8.74 -1.91
N GLU A 75 -7.40 -8.47 -1.83
CA GLU A 75 -8.17 -8.00 -2.97
C GLU A 75 -9.00 -6.80 -2.56
N ALA A 76 -9.43 -6.04 -3.57
CA ALA A 76 -10.37 -4.96 -3.34
C ALA A 76 -11.63 -5.52 -2.69
N GLY A 77 -12.12 -4.84 -1.68
CA GLY A 77 -13.26 -5.29 -0.89
C GLY A 77 -12.87 -5.97 0.42
N ASP A 78 -11.61 -6.38 0.55
CA ASP A 78 -11.15 -6.98 1.80
C ASP A 78 -11.01 -5.90 2.87
N THR A 79 -11.16 -6.32 4.11
CA THR A 79 -10.91 -5.44 5.26
C THR A 79 -9.53 -5.74 5.80
N VAL A 80 -8.77 -4.69 6.04
CA VAL A 80 -7.42 -4.81 6.57
C VAL A 80 -7.33 -4.05 7.89
N GLU A 81 -6.84 -4.73 8.91
CA GLU A 81 -6.66 -4.10 10.21
C GLU A 81 -5.20 -3.72 10.36
N ILE A 82 -4.95 -2.46 10.69
CA ILE A 82 -3.61 -1.96 10.92
C ILE A 82 -3.40 -1.90 12.42
N VAL A 83 -2.46 -2.71 12.91
CA VAL A 83 -2.19 -2.82 14.33
C VAL A 83 -0.83 -2.19 14.59
N ALA A 84 -0.80 -1.24 15.50
CA ALA A 84 0.41 -0.51 15.82
C ALA A 84 1.04 -1.03 17.10
#